data_89802c8ede7d583548152907e7d5c01e
#
_entry.id   89802c8ede7d583548152907e7d5c01e
#
_cell.length_a   1.000
_cell.length_b   1.000
_cell.length_c   1.000
_cell.angle_alpha   90.00
_cell.angle_beta   90.00
_cell.angle_gamma   90.00
#
_symmetry.space_group_name_H-M   'P 1'
#
loop_
_entity.id
_entity.type
_entity.pdbx_description
1 polymer ?
#
loop_
_entity_poly.entity_id
_entity_poly.type
_entity_poly.pdbx_seq_one_letter_code
_entity_poly.pdbx_strand_id
1 'polypeptide(L)' 'MAKKNRKADSVYKVVEVIGTSTRSWEDAARAAVETASSTLRDLRIAEVARMDLKVENGKVAGCRTRLELSLK' A
#
# COMPACT_ATOMS: atom_id res chain seq x y z
N MET A 1 26.91 21.70 -10.62
CA MET A 1 26.70 21.20 -10.58
C MET A 1 26.39 20.89 -10.46
N ALA A 2 26.16 20.85 -10.51
CA ALA A 2 25.70 20.25 -10.46
C ALA A 2 25.51 19.79 -10.65
N LYS A 3 25.42 19.82 -10.79
CA LYS A 3 25.13 19.17 -10.97
C LYS A 3 24.77 18.62 -11.03
N LYS A 4 24.97 18.67 -11.39
CA LYS A 4 24.60 18.05 -11.42
C LYS A 4 24.05 17.46 -11.05
N ASN A 5 23.76 17.43 -11.23
CA ASN A 5 23.17 16.86 -10.80
C ASN A 5 23.16 16.05 -10.10
N ARG A 6 23.21 16.43 -10.01
CA ARG A 6 23.23 15.43 -9.32
C ARG A 6 22.03 14.76 -9.02
N LYS A 7 21.95 13.98 -9.29
CA LYS A 7 20.68 13.44 -9.14
C LYS A 7 20.68 12.23 -8.21
N ALA A 8 19.55 11.93 -7.64
CA ALA A 8 19.40 10.81 -6.76
C ALA A 8 19.64 9.50 -7.50
N ASP A 9 20.14 8.49 -6.79
CA ASP A 9 20.31 7.17 -7.38
C ASP A 9 18.97 6.60 -7.79
N SER A 10 17.92 6.90 -7.02
CA SER A 10 16.59 6.49 -7.40
C SER A 10 15.57 7.41 -6.75
N VAL A 11 14.45 7.55 -7.39
CA VAL A 11 13.32 8.33 -6.90
C VAL A 11 12.10 7.44 -6.98
N TYR A 12 11.32 7.41 -5.91
CA TYR A 12 10.12 6.60 -5.83
C TYR A 12 8.90 7.49 -5.83
N LYS A 13 7.88 7.05 -6.53
CA LYS A 13 6.56 7.64 -6.43
C LYS A 13 5.77 6.80 -5.43
N VAL A 14 5.00 7.46 -4.57
CA VAL A 14 4.24 6.77 -3.54
C VAL A 14 2.75 6.95 -3.80
N VAL A 15 2.02 5.84 -3.74
CA VAL A 15 0.58 5.80 -3.90
C VAL A 15 0.00 5.12 -2.68
N GLU A 16 -1.07 5.69 -2.14
CA GLU A 16 -1.73 5.12 -0.96
C GLU A 16 -2.94 4.32 -1.39
N VAL A 17 -3.08 3.12 -0.83
CA VAL A 17 -4.24 2.26 -1.08
C VAL A 17 -4.72 1.65 0.24
N ILE A 18 -5.97 1.19 0.25
CA ILE A 18 -6.54 0.50 1.40
C ILE A 18 -7.09 -0.83 0.91
N GLY A 19 -6.64 -1.91 1.53
CA GLY A 19 -7.19 -3.23 1.30
C GLY A 19 -8.13 -3.62 2.41
N THR A 20 -9.09 -4.47 2.09
CA THR A 20 -10.04 -4.97 3.09
C THR A 20 -10.11 -6.49 2.97
N SER A 21 -10.41 -7.13 4.10
CA SER A 21 -10.56 -8.58 4.15
C SER A 21 -11.44 -8.93 5.35
N THR A 22 -12.23 -9.98 5.21
CA THR A 22 -12.97 -10.49 6.33
C THR A 22 -12.13 -11.46 7.16
N ARG A 23 -10.91 -11.74 6.72
CA ARG A 23 -10.08 -12.77 7.35
C ARG A 23 -8.94 -12.20 8.18
N SER A 24 -8.13 -11.30 7.61
CA SER A 24 -6.97 -10.81 8.34
C SER A 24 -6.44 -9.54 7.70
N TRP A 25 -5.63 -8.80 8.47
CA TRP A 25 -4.93 -7.64 7.92
C TRP A 25 -3.92 -8.05 6.87
N GLU A 26 -3.29 -9.19 7.08
CA GLU A 26 -2.32 -9.70 6.12
C GLU A 26 -2.99 -9.99 4.77
N ASP A 27 -4.16 -10.63 4.83
CA ASP A 27 -4.91 -10.92 3.63
C ASP A 27 -5.36 -9.63 2.95
N ALA A 28 -5.79 -8.64 3.75
CA ALA A 28 -6.16 -7.33 3.22
C ALA A 28 -4.98 -6.67 2.52
N ALA A 29 -3.80 -6.72 3.13
CA ALA A 29 -2.61 -6.11 2.54
C ALA A 29 -2.22 -6.81 1.24
N ARG A 30 -2.25 -8.14 1.25
CA ARG A 30 -1.89 -8.92 0.07
C ARG A 30 -2.85 -8.60 -1.08
N ALA A 31 -4.14 -8.56 -0.80
CA ALA A 31 -5.15 -8.26 -1.81
C ALA A 31 -4.93 -6.88 -2.41
N ALA A 32 -4.61 -5.90 -1.57
CA ALA A 32 -4.38 -4.53 -2.03
C ALA A 32 -3.17 -4.48 -2.96
N VAL A 33 -2.08 -5.13 -2.59
CA VAL A 33 -0.86 -5.13 -3.39
C VAL A 33 -1.09 -5.82 -4.73
N GLU A 34 -1.76 -6.97 -4.71
CA GLU A 34 -1.99 -7.72 -5.94
C GLU A 34 -2.93 -6.97 -6.88
N THR A 35 -3.96 -6.35 -6.34
CA THR A 35 -4.87 -5.56 -7.16
C THR A 35 -4.16 -4.34 -7.75
N ALA A 36 -3.38 -3.64 -6.92
CA ALA A 36 -2.66 -2.46 -7.38
C ALA A 36 -1.63 -2.83 -8.45
N SER A 37 -1.00 -3.99 -8.31
CA SER A 37 0.03 -4.44 -9.26
C SER A 37 -0.54 -4.67 -10.65
N SER A 38 -1.84 -4.87 -10.78
CA SER A 38 -2.44 -5.08 -12.08
C SER A 38 -2.46 -3.80 -12.92
N THR A 39 -2.38 -2.63 -12.28
CA THR A 39 -2.39 -1.36 -12.99
C THR A 39 -1.14 -0.52 -12.77
N LEU A 40 -0.44 -0.72 -11.65
CA LEU A 40 0.75 0.03 -11.33
C LEU A 40 1.99 -0.77 -11.72
N ARG A 41 2.89 -0.13 -12.45
CA ARG A 41 4.11 -0.79 -12.88
C ARG A 41 5.23 -0.52 -11.88
N ASP A 42 6.18 -1.46 -11.83
CA ASP A 42 7.39 -1.30 -11.04
C ASP A 42 7.11 -1.07 -9.56
N LEU A 43 6.09 -1.75 -9.04
CA LEU A 43 5.81 -1.74 -7.63
C LEU A 43 6.93 -2.48 -6.90
N ARG A 44 7.56 -1.82 -5.94
CA ARG A 44 8.76 -2.35 -5.28
C ARG A 44 8.56 -2.58 -3.79
N ILE A 45 7.91 -1.64 -3.12
CA ILE A 45 7.77 -1.68 -1.68
C ILE A 45 6.34 -1.36 -1.33
N ALA A 46 5.80 -2.13 -0.40
CA ALA A 46 4.49 -1.87 0.16
C ALA A 46 4.66 -1.75 1.66
N GLU A 47 4.48 -0.55 2.17
CA GLU A 47 4.63 -0.30 3.60
C GLU A 47 3.26 -0.30 4.23
N VAL A 48 3.09 -1.09 5.30
CA VAL A 48 1.85 -1.07 6.05
C VAL A 48 1.86 0.16 6.94
N ALA A 49 1.03 1.12 6.60
CA ALA A 49 1.01 2.39 7.31
C ALA A 49 0.04 2.34 8.48
N ARG A 50 -1.05 1.59 8.36
CA ARG A 50 -2.06 1.56 9.40
C ARG A 50 -2.93 0.32 9.24
N MET A 51 -3.38 -0.22 10.38
CA MET A 51 -4.34 -1.33 10.40
C MET A 51 -5.51 -0.91 11.25
N ASP A 52 -6.72 -1.17 10.77
CA ASP A 52 -7.91 -0.87 11.56
C ASP A 52 -9.00 -1.88 11.24
N LEU A 53 -10.12 -1.73 11.88
CA LEU A 53 -11.22 -2.66 11.76
C LEU A 53 -12.45 -1.94 11.23
N LYS A 54 -13.17 -2.61 10.36
CA LYS A 54 -14.46 -2.13 9.90
C LYS A 54 -15.51 -2.61 10.89
N VAL A 55 -16.36 -1.70 11.35
CA VAL A 55 -17.37 -2.03 12.35
C VAL A 55 -18.74 -1.77 11.77
N GLU A 56 -19.64 -2.75 11.89
CA GLU A 56 -21.01 -2.62 11.45
C GLU A 56 -21.91 -3.15 12.55
N ASN A 57 -22.88 -2.33 12.96
CA ASN A 57 -23.84 -2.70 13.98
C ASN A 57 -23.14 -3.16 15.26
N GLY A 58 -22.07 -2.47 15.64
CA GLY A 58 -21.32 -2.78 16.86
C GLY A 58 -20.47 -4.03 16.80
N LYS A 59 -20.32 -4.63 15.62
CA LYS A 59 -19.54 -5.85 15.45
C LYS A 59 -18.45 -5.63 14.41
N VAL A 60 -17.35 -6.33 14.60
CA VAL A 60 -16.27 -6.27 13.62
C VAL A 60 -16.72 -6.98 12.36
N ALA A 61 -16.72 -6.24 11.25
CA ALA A 61 -17.15 -6.76 9.96
C ALA A 61 -15.97 -7.09 9.06
N GLY A 62 -14.80 -6.56 9.35
CA GLY A 62 -13.64 -6.85 8.53
C GLY A 62 -12.41 -6.14 9.01
N CYS A 63 -11.30 -6.46 8.35
CA CYS A 63 -10.00 -5.87 8.62
C CYS A 63 -9.63 -4.96 7.46
N ARG A 64 -9.03 -3.80 7.76
CA ARG A 64 -8.55 -2.89 6.75
C ARG A 64 -7.07 -2.63 6.97
N THR A 65 -6.32 -2.60 5.88
CA THR A 65 -4.90 -2.27 5.94
C THR A 65 -4.62 -1.15 4.95
N ARG A 66 -4.05 -0.07 5.48
CA ARG A 66 -3.64 1.06 4.65
C ARG A 66 -2.17 0.87 4.31
N LEU A 67 -1.85 0.96 3.03
CA LEU A 67 -0.49 0.76 2.57
C LEU A 67 -0.04 1.95 1.74
N GLU A 68 1.25 2.23 1.85
CA GLU A 68 1.92 3.18 0.97
C GLU A 68 2.77 2.35 0.01
N LEU A 69 2.43 2.43 -1.26
CA LEU A 69 3.09 1.65 -2.29
C LEU A 69 4.12 2.53 -2.99
N SER A 70 5.34 2.04 -3.03
CA SER A 70 6.43 2.78 -3.68
C SER A 70 6.71 2.16 -5.03
N LEU A 71 6.67 3.01 -6.05
CA LEU A 71 6.96 2.61 -7.42
C LEU A 71 8.24 3.28 -7.87
N LYS A 72 8.98 2.54 -8.63
CA LYS A 72 10.24 3.08 -9.11
C LYS A 72 10.13 3.62 -10.53
#